data_6d561ce0a6f87975dc0df16d7c3fc378
#
_entry.id   6d561ce0a6f87975dc0df16d7c3fc378
#
_cell.length_a   1.000
_cell.length_b   1.000
_cell.length_c   1.000
_cell.angle_alpha   90.00
_cell.angle_beta   90.00
_cell.angle_gamma   90.00
#
_symmetry.space_group_name_H-M   'P 1'
#
loop_
_entity.id
_entity.type
_entity.pdbx_description
1 polymer ?
#
loop_
_entity_poly.entity_id
_entity_poly.type
_entity_poly.pdbx_seq_one_letter_code
_entity_poly.pdbx_strand_id
1 'polypeptide(L)'
;MERLAELHFSRIPNKEIDRPTVTTELDLAAVSGKLIRFKPQRDLREMRLSYIIDNNQAQWRSKPGDYLGYVIGSEMPGTPADTLKSMGLISELMTSSYESLYGNYGTFEISVQLTPQGMKRRDEIFDIVAGYIERLRQEGVDDRYADEYKQSLENRFTFLEKTDDFSYAASLAAAMQDYPIEHVIDAPFRFDGFDQAAVDTLLSQLVPERLNTWYI
;
A
#
# COMPACT_ATOMS: atom_id res chain seq x y z
N MET A 1 33.01 3.30 14.48
CA MET A 1 31.61 3.76 14.63
C MET A 1 31.01 3.24 15.92
N GLU A 2 31.04 1.96 16.19
CA GLU A 2 30.51 1.33 17.42
C GLU A 2 30.99 2.03 18.71
N ARG A 3 32.30 2.21 18.88
CA ARG A 3 32.88 2.94 20.03
C ARG A 3 32.35 4.36 20.21
N LEU A 4 32.04 5.08 19.12
CA LEU A 4 31.46 6.41 19.20
C LEU A 4 29.98 6.35 19.61
N ALA A 5 29.25 5.38 19.09
CA ALA A 5 27.88 5.16 19.50
C ALA A 5 27.78 4.81 20.99
N GLU A 6 28.59 3.90 21.46
CA GLU A 6 28.69 3.57 22.89
C GLU A 6 29.05 4.79 23.76
N LEU A 7 30.06 5.55 23.34
CA LEU A 7 30.51 6.73 24.10
C LEU A 7 29.42 7.79 24.25
N HIS A 8 28.62 8.02 23.21
CA HIS A 8 27.66 9.12 23.18
C HIS A 8 26.25 8.70 23.58
N PHE A 9 25.84 7.46 23.31
CA PHE A 9 24.47 7.01 23.48
C PHE A 9 24.25 6.02 24.64
N SER A 10 25.29 5.34 25.15
CA SER A 10 25.14 4.39 26.26
C SER A 10 24.59 5.02 27.56
N ARG A 11 24.68 6.33 27.70
CA ARG A 11 24.16 7.07 28.87
C ARG A 11 22.69 7.44 28.75
N ILE A 12 22.05 7.21 27.59
CA ILE A 12 20.62 7.44 27.43
C ILE A 12 19.89 6.34 28.20
N PRO A 13 19.13 6.68 29.27
CA PRO A 13 18.44 5.67 30.05
C PRO A 13 17.31 5.04 29.25
N ASN A 14 17.27 3.71 29.21
CA ASN A 14 16.05 3.02 28.78
C ASN A 14 15.00 3.21 29.89
N LYS A 15 13.91 3.86 29.57
CA LYS A 15 12.80 4.14 30.51
C LYS A 15 11.73 3.03 30.46
N GLU A 16 11.90 2.02 29.62
CA GLU A 16 10.95 0.90 29.45
C GLU A 16 9.50 1.40 29.20
N ILE A 17 9.40 2.50 28.46
CA ILE A 17 8.09 3.09 28.12
C ILE A 17 7.56 2.37 26.87
N ASP A 18 6.34 1.90 26.95
CA ASP A 18 5.63 1.35 25.79
C ASP A 18 5.53 2.38 24.64
N ARG A 19 5.59 1.87 23.42
CA ARG A 19 5.40 2.72 22.24
C ARG A 19 4.04 3.44 22.34
N PRO A 20 3.98 4.77 22.19
CA PRO A 20 2.71 5.48 22.14
C PRO A 20 1.86 4.97 20.98
N THR A 21 0.66 4.52 21.27
CA THR A 21 -0.31 4.07 20.28
C THR A 21 -1.56 4.92 20.33
N VAL A 22 -2.15 5.18 19.16
CA VAL A 22 -3.47 5.81 19.07
C VAL A 22 -4.51 4.71 19.31
N THR A 23 -5.21 4.81 20.44
CA THR A 23 -6.25 3.83 20.83
C THR A 23 -7.66 4.28 20.45
N THR A 24 -7.83 5.51 20.01
CA THR A 24 -9.12 6.05 19.57
C THR A 24 -9.53 5.36 18.28
N GLU A 25 -10.70 4.75 18.28
CA GLU A 25 -11.28 4.20 17.05
C GLU A 25 -11.58 5.31 16.05
N LEU A 26 -11.32 5.01 14.76
CA LEU A 26 -11.62 5.94 13.69
C LEU A 26 -13.12 5.93 13.40
N ASP A 27 -13.76 7.09 13.47
CA ASP A 27 -15.14 7.26 13.01
C ASP A 27 -15.18 7.22 11.48
N LEU A 28 -15.36 6.02 10.93
CA LEU A 28 -15.39 5.81 9.47
C LEU A 28 -16.46 6.67 8.79
N ALA A 29 -17.63 6.84 9.39
CA ALA A 29 -18.70 7.63 8.80
C ALA A 29 -18.31 9.12 8.67
N ALA A 30 -17.48 9.61 9.60
CA ALA A 30 -17.01 10.99 9.55
C ALA A 30 -15.89 11.20 8.51
N VAL A 31 -15.03 10.19 8.26
CA VAL A 31 -13.80 10.36 7.48
C VAL A 31 -13.79 9.67 6.11
N SER A 32 -14.77 8.81 5.82
CA SER A 32 -14.89 8.10 4.52
C SER A 32 -16.16 8.48 3.77
N GLY A 33 -16.36 7.89 2.58
CA GLY A 33 -17.48 8.18 1.70
C GLY A 33 -17.42 9.58 1.07
N LYS A 34 -16.23 10.17 0.93
CA LYS A 34 -16.05 11.55 0.44
C LYS A 34 -15.63 11.55 -1.04
N LEU A 35 -16.21 12.49 -1.78
CA LEU A 35 -15.72 12.88 -3.11
C LEU A 35 -14.95 14.20 -2.98
N ILE A 36 -13.65 14.14 -3.17
CA ILE A 36 -12.72 15.26 -2.99
C ILE A 36 -12.27 15.72 -4.38
N ARG A 37 -12.43 17.01 -4.66
CA ARG A 37 -11.94 17.64 -5.88
C ARG A 37 -10.79 18.56 -5.55
N PHE A 38 -9.63 18.26 -6.10
CA PHE A 38 -8.42 19.05 -5.89
C PHE A 38 -7.96 19.65 -7.23
N LYS A 39 -7.72 20.95 -7.25
CA LYS A 39 -7.15 21.62 -8.42
C LYS A 39 -5.64 21.73 -8.28
N PRO A 40 -4.87 20.94 -9.06
CA PRO A 40 -3.42 20.97 -8.98
C PRO A 40 -2.86 22.26 -9.59
N GLN A 41 -1.63 22.60 -9.19
CA GLN A 41 -0.87 23.72 -9.79
C GLN A 41 -0.16 23.34 -11.08
N ARG A 42 -0.04 22.02 -11.37
CA ARG A 42 0.54 21.47 -12.59
C ARG A 42 -0.54 20.80 -13.44
N ASP A 43 -0.25 20.53 -14.71
CA ASP A 43 -1.11 19.69 -15.54
C ASP A 43 -1.01 18.23 -15.07
N LEU A 44 -1.83 17.89 -14.10
CA LEU A 44 -1.99 16.57 -13.53
C LEU A 44 -3.47 16.19 -13.62
N ARG A 45 -3.73 14.98 -14.08
CA ARG A 45 -5.09 14.42 -14.16
C ARG A 45 -5.05 13.04 -13.51
N GLU A 46 -5.50 12.97 -12.30
CA GLU A 46 -5.48 11.74 -11.51
C GLU A 46 -6.85 11.48 -10.89
N MET A 47 -7.26 10.22 -10.92
CA MET A 47 -8.31 9.72 -10.04
C MET A 47 -7.64 8.82 -9.01
N ARG A 48 -7.90 9.07 -7.73
CA ARG A 48 -7.40 8.22 -6.65
C ARG A 48 -8.56 7.67 -5.84
N LEU A 49 -8.56 6.37 -5.67
CA LEU A 49 -9.46 5.63 -4.80
C LEU A 49 -8.66 5.25 -3.55
N SER A 50 -9.04 5.82 -2.40
CA SER A 50 -8.36 5.60 -1.12
C SER A 50 -9.31 4.92 -0.15
N TYR A 51 -9.09 3.65 0.11
CA TYR A 51 -9.85 2.86 1.06
C TYR A 51 -9.18 2.89 2.43
N ILE A 52 -9.97 3.14 3.46
CA ILE A 52 -9.51 3.02 4.85
C ILE A 52 -9.61 1.56 5.23
N ILE A 53 -8.48 0.98 5.63
CA ILE A 53 -8.38 -0.42 6.03
C ILE A 53 -7.95 -0.51 7.50
N ASP A 54 -8.18 -1.65 8.11
CA ASP A 54 -7.70 -1.91 9.45
C ASP A 54 -6.17 -2.03 9.46
N ASN A 55 -5.54 -1.75 10.60
CA ASN A 55 -4.11 -1.93 10.74
C ASN A 55 -3.73 -3.39 10.52
N ASN A 56 -2.88 -3.64 9.53
CA ASN A 56 -2.38 -4.97 9.19
C ASN A 56 -0.84 -5.08 9.24
N GLN A 57 -0.18 -4.18 9.96
CA GLN A 57 1.28 -4.18 10.13
C GLN A 57 1.84 -5.50 10.66
N ALA A 58 1.08 -6.20 11.51
CA ALA A 58 1.47 -7.51 12.01
C ALA A 58 1.62 -8.57 10.91
N GLN A 59 1.02 -8.35 9.74
CA GLN A 59 1.04 -9.26 8.58
C GLN A 59 2.19 -8.96 7.59
N TRP A 60 3.24 -8.27 8.06
CA TRP A 60 4.38 -7.88 7.23
C TRP A 60 5.08 -9.04 6.48
N ARG A 61 4.87 -10.28 6.92
CA ARG A 61 5.41 -11.49 6.29
C ARG A 61 4.58 -11.98 5.10
N SER A 62 3.26 -11.87 5.17
CA SER A 62 2.32 -12.28 4.12
C SER A 62 1.89 -11.13 3.22
N LYS A 63 2.09 -9.87 3.64
CA LYS A 63 1.86 -8.64 2.86
C LYS A 63 0.55 -8.65 2.05
N PRO A 64 -0.61 -8.85 2.69
CA PRO A 64 -1.86 -9.02 1.95
C PRO A 64 -2.21 -7.78 1.10
N GLY A 65 -1.90 -6.57 1.59
CA GLY A 65 -2.14 -5.33 0.85
C GLY A 65 -1.24 -5.18 -0.37
N ASP A 66 0.04 -5.47 -0.22
CA ASP A 66 0.99 -5.39 -1.34
C ASP A 66 0.69 -6.46 -2.39
N TYR A 67 0.34 -7.69 -1.96
CA TYR A 67 -0.04 -8.76 -2.89
C TYR A 67 -1.33 -8.44 -3.64
N LEU A 68 -2.36 -7.95 -2.95
CA LEU A 68 -3.60 -7.51 -3.59
C LEU A 68 -3.33 -6.35 -4.56
N GLY A 69 -2.47 -5.42 -4.17
CA GLY A 69 -2.00 -4.34 -5.04
C GLY A 69 -1.30 -4.86 -6.29
N TYR A 70 -0.45 -5.87 -6.15
CA TYR A 70 0.21 -6.52 -7.28
C TYR A 70 -0.80 -7.11 -8.27
N VAL A 71 -1.84 -7.78 -7.78
CA VAL A 71 -2.90 -8.36 -8.63
C VAL A 71 -3.74 -7.28 -9.32
N ILE A 72 -4.20 -6.25 -8.59
CA ILE A 72 -5.04 -5.17 -9.12
C ILE A 72 -4.26 -4.27 -10.08
N GLY A 73 -3.00 -3.97 -9.75
CA GLY A 73 -2.12 -3.09 -10.55
C GLY A 73 -1.48 -3.77 -11.76
N SER A 74 -1.65 -5.08 -11.90
CA SER A 74 -1.11 -5.85 -13.02
C SER A 74 -1.68 -5.38 -14.37
N GLU A 75 -0.83 -5.40 -15.41
CA GLU A 75 -1.21 -5.10 -16.80
C GLU A 75 -1.57 -6.36 -17.61
N MET A 76 -1.85 -7.47 -16.93
CA MET A 76 -2.24 -8.70 -17.60
C MET A 76 -3.62 -8.59 -18.24
N PRO A 77 -3.90 -9.38 -19.30
CA PRO A 77 -5.20 -9.38 -19.94
C PRO A 77 -6.37 -9.58 -18.95
N GLY A 78 -7.36 -8.71 -19.04
CA GLY A 78 -8.55 -8.75 -18.18
C GLY A 78 -8.44 -8.00 -16.85
N THR A 79 -7.32 -7.34 -16.60
CA THR A 79 -7.17 -6.41 -15.47
C THR A 79 -7.70 -5.01 -15.84
N PRO A 80 -7.99 -4.14 -14.84
CA PRO A 80 -8.38 -2.76 -15.11
C PRO A 80 -7.33 -1.97 -15.88
N ALA A 81 -6.04 -2.17 -15.56
CA ALA A 81 -4.96 -1.47 -16.23
C ALA A 81 -4.89 -1.80 -17.73
N ASP A 82 -4.94 -3.09 -18.09
CA ASP A 82 -4.95 -3.55 -19.49
C ASP A 82 -6.18 -3.01 -20.23
N THR A 83 -7.37 -3.17 -19.66
CA THR A 83 -8.63 -2.71 -20.26
C THR A 83 -8.63 -1.21 -20.49
N LEU A 84 -8.32 -0.42 -19.49
CA LEU A 84 -8.36 1.04 -19.54
C LEU A 84 -7.26 1.64 -20.43
N LYS A 85 -6.09 1.02 -20.48
CA LYS A 85 -5.01 1.41 -21.41
C LYS A 85 -5.39 1.12 -22.86
N SER A 86 -5.95 -0.04 -23.13
CA SER A 86 -6.41 -0.40 -24.49
C SER A 86 -7.53 0.53 -24.99
N MET A 87 -8.35 1.07 -24.09
CA MET A 87 -9.38 2.09 -24.39
C MET A 87 -8.80 3.50 -24.54
N GLY A 88 -7.51 3.71 -24.25
CA GLY A 88 -6.87 5.02 -24.29
C GLY A 88 -7.32 5.98 -23.20
N LEU A 89 -7.87 5.47 -22.09
CA LEU A 89 -8.45 6.29 -21.01
C LEU A 89 -7.43 6.65 -19.94
N ILE A 90 -6.43 5.80 -19.74
CA ILE A 90 -5.39 6.01 -18.74
C ILE A 90 -3.99 5.84 -19.34
N SER A 91 -3.00 6.47 -18.74
CA SER A 91 -1.58 6.18 -19.03
C SER A 91 -1.01 5.17 -18.03
N GLU A 92 -1.49 5.18 -16.79
CA GLU A 92 -0.96 4.33 -15.73
C GLU A 92 -2.03 4.05 -14.66
N LEU A 93 -1.94 2.87 -14.06
CA LEU A 93 -2.65 2.50 -12.83
C LEU A 93 -1.64 1.95 -11.84
N MET A 94 -1.58 2.56 -10.67
CA MET A 94 -0.70 2.17 -9.57
C MET A 94 -1.51 1.84 -8.33
N THR A 95 -0.99 0.94 -7.53
CA THR A 95 -1.56 0.58 -6.23
C THR A 95 -0.52 0.79 -5.14
N SER A 96 -0.96 1.12 -3.94
CA SER A 96 -0.12 1.17 -2.75
C SER A 96 -0.91 0.76 -1.52
N SER A 97 -0.25 0.05 -0.62
CA SER A 97 -0.79 -0.30 0.69
C SER A 97 0.07 0.36 1.77
N TYR A 98 -0.59 0.99 2.72
CA TYR A 98 0.03 1.52 3.93
C TYR A 98 -0.60 0.79 5.09
N GLU A 99 0.13 -0.16 5.66
CA GLU A 99 -0.38 -1.12 6.64
C GLU A 99 -0.79 -0.46 7.95
N SER A 100 -0.16 0.66 8.30
CA SER A 100 -0.40 1.35 9.56
C SER A 100 -0.16 2.85 9.44
N LEU A 101 -1.20 3.63 9.70
CA LEU A 101 -1.11 5.05 9.92
C LEU A 101 -1.43 5.32 11.40
N TYR A 102 -0.49 5.93 12.10
CA TYR A 102 -0.60 6.23 13.55
C TYR A 102 -0.87 5.00 14.45
N GLY A 103 -0.67 3.79 13.95
CA GLY A 103 -0.83 2.55 14.71
C GLY A 103 -2.26 2.00 14.82
N ASN A 104 -3.28 2.67 14.27
CA ASN A 104 -4.68 2.26 14.45
C ASN A 104 -5.43 1.89 13.16
N TYR A 105 -5.01 2.36 12.01
CA TYR A 105 -5.61 2.02 10.70
C TYR A 105 -4.56 2.08 9.60
N GLY A 106 -4.90 1.58 8.42
CA GLY A 106 -4.11 1.68 7.21
C GLY A 106 -4.91 2.28 6.07
N THR A 107 -4.29 2.38 4.88
CA THR A 107 -4.98 2.74 3.65
C THR A 107 -4.52 1.85 2.50
N PHE A 108 -5.47 1.52 1.63
CA PHE A 108 -5.20 0.89 0.35
C PHE A 108 -5.59 1.87 -0.76
N GLU A 109 -4.66 2.21 -1.62
CA GLU A 109 -4.84 3.24 -2.64
C GLU A 109 -4.69 2.68 -4.05
N ILE A 110 -5.56 3.14 -4.95
CA ILE A 110 -5.48 2.91 -6.39
C ILE A 110 -5.43 4.29 -7.04
N SER A 111 -4.29 4.63 -7.63
CA SER A 111 -4.05 5.89 -8.35
C SER A 111 -4.07 5.63 -9.84
N VAL A 112 -4.90 6.37 -10.56
CA VAL A 112 -5.12 6.23 -12.01
C VAL A 112 -4.76 7.53 -12.70
N GLN A 113 -3.70 7.51 -13.51
CA GLN A 113 -3.29 8.65 -14.32
C GLN A 113 -4.16 8.74 -15.58
N LEU A 114 -4.94 9.80 -15.66
CA LEU A 114 -5.97 9.96 -16.69
C LEU A 114 -5.43 10.64 -17.95
N THR A 115 -5.82 10.14 -19.12
CA THR A 115 -5.67 10.90 -20.36
C THR A 115 -6.72 12.05 -20.43
N PRO A 116 -6.61 13.01 -21.34
CA PRO A 116 -7.67 14.00 -21.57
C PRO A 116 -9.03 13.37 -21.89
N GLN A 117 -9.05 12.19 -22.53
CA GLN A 117 -10.25 11.43 -22.79
C GLN A 117 -10.75 10.74 -21.52
N GLY A 118 -9.86 10.15 -20.73
CA GLY A 118 -10.17 9.53 -19.45
C GLY A 118 -10.78 10.52 -18.46
N MET A 119 -10.28 11.75 -18.43
CA MET A 119 -10.87 12.80 -17.58
C MET A 119 -12.35 13.07 -17.89
N LYS A 120 -12.78 12.89 -19.13
CA LYS A 120 -14.20 13.03 -19.54
C LYS A 120 -15.03 11.79 -19.23
N ARG A 121 -14.40 10.64 -19.08
CA ARG A 121 -15.01 9.33 -18.85
C ARG A 121 -14.61 8.73 -17.49
N ARG A 122 -14.33 9.57 -16.51
CA ARG A 122 -13.84 9.14 -15.21
C ARG A 122 -14.82 8.24 -14.45
N ASP A 123 -16.11 8.43 -14.64
CA ASP A 123 -17.14 7.60 -14.00
C ASP A 123 -17.10 6.16 -14.55
N GLU A 124 -16.86 6.00 -15.84
CA GLU A 124 -16.66 4.69 -16.46
C GLU A 124 -15.34 4.01 -15.98
N ILE A 125 -14.28 4.79 -15.80
CA ILE A 125 -13.03 4.28 -15.22
C ILE A 125 -13.28 3.78 -13.81
N PHE A 126 -14.01 4.56 -13.01
CA PHE A 126 -14.42 4.17 -11.67
C PHE A 126 -15.18 2.84 -11.68
N ASP A 127 -16.20 2.72 -12.55
CA ASP A 127 -17.03 1.52 -12.65
C ASP A 127 -16.23 0.29 -13.04
N ILE A 128 -15.25 0.42 -13.95
CA ILE A 128 -14.37 -0.70 -14.34
C ILE A 128 -13.49 -1.13 -13.18
N VAL A 129 -12.87 -0.20 -12.45
CA VAL A 129 -12.02 -0.52 -11.31
C VAL A 129 -12.84 -1.12 -10.16
N ALA A 130 -13.96 -0.50 -9.82
CA ALA A 130 -14.85 -0.98 -8.75
C ALA A 130 -15.46 -2.35 -9.09
N GLY A 131 -15.87 -2.55 -10.35
CA GLY A 131 -16.38 -3.84 -10.83
C GLY A 131 -15.33 -4.95 -10.77
N TYR A 132 -14.06 -4.63 -11.01
CA TYR A 132 -12.97 -5.59 -10.85
C TYR A 132 -12.77 -5.99 -9.38
N ILE A 133 -12.77 -5.02 -8.47
CA ILE A 133 -12.67 -5.29 -7.02
C ILE A 133 -13.84 -6.15 -6.56
N GLU A 134 -15.06 -5.85 -7.02
CA GLU A 134 -16.25 -6.66 -6.69
C GLU A 134 -16.13 -8.08 -7.23
N ARG A 135 -15.61 -8.26 -8.44
CA ARG A 135 -15.32 -9.59 -9.00
C ARG A 135 -14.31 -10.36 -8.13
N LEU A 136 -13.22 -9.70 -7.71
CA LEU A 136 -12.26 -10.34 -6.81
C LEU A 136 -12.89 -10.72 -5.46
N ARG A 137 -13.82 -9.94 -4.95
CA ARG A 137 -14.57 -10.28 -3.72
C ARG A 137 -15.48 -11.50 -3.88
N GLN A 138 -16.04 -11.71 -5.08
CA GLN A 138 -16.92 -12.84 -5.36
C GLN A 138 -16.16 -14.10 -5.73
N GLU A 139 -15.12 -13.99 -6.53
CA GLU A 139 -14.33 -15.11 -7.06
C GLU A 139 -13.14 -15.48 -6.16
N GLY A 140 -12.72 -14.57 -5.28
CA GLY A 140 -11.51 -14.67 -4.49
C GLY A 140 -10.27 -14.24 -5.29
N VAL A 141 -9.16 -14.12 -4.56
CA VAL A 141 -7.82 -13.92 -5.10
C VAL A 141 -7.05 -15.21 -4.87
N ASP A 142 -6.48 -15.77 -5.93
CA ASP A 142 -5.69 -16.98 -5.82
C ASP A 142 -4.18 -16.69 -5.65
N ASP A 143 -3.42 -17.75 -5.39
CA ASP A 143 -1.99 -17.70 -5.14
C ASP A 143 -1.13 -17.83 -6.41
N ARG A 144 -1.75 -17.86 -7.60
CA ARG A 144 -1.04 -18.15 -8.88
C ARG A 144 0.13 -17.23 -9.16
N TYR A 145 0.10 -16.01 -8.61
CA TYR A 145 1.17 -15.03 -8.77
C TYR A 145 2.08 -14.91 -7.54
N ALA A 146 1.87 -15.73 -6.51
CA ALA A 146 2.62 -15.65 -5.27
C ALA A 146 4.12 -15.89 -5.46
N ASP A 147 4.48 -16.87 -6.27
CA ASP A 147 5.89 -17.17 -6.57
C ASP A 147 6.54 -16.05 -7.40
N GLU A 148 5.82 -15.48 -8.38
CA GLU A 148 6.30 -14.35 -9.17
C GLU A 148 6.48 -13.11 -8.31
N TYR A 149 5.51 -12.81 -7.46
CA TYR A 149 5.59 -11.70 -6.51
C TYR A 149 6.77 -11.86 -5.56
N LYS A 150 6.95 -13.06 -4.99
CA LYS A 150 8.10 -13.39 -4.15
C LYS A 150 9.42 -13.17 -4.87
N GLN A 151 9.54 -13.72 -6.08
CA GLN A 151 10.75 -13.56 -6.90
C GLN A 151 11.04 -12.08 -7.22
N SER A 152 10.01 -11.28 -7.45
CA SER A 152 10.15 -9.83 -7.65
C SER A 152 10.73 -9.14 -6.42
N LEU A 153 10.26 -9.48 -5.22
CA LEU A 153 10.80 -8.94 -3.97
C LEU A 153 12.24 -9.39 -3.70
N GLU A 154 12.56 -10.65 -3.94
CA GLU A 154 13.92 -11.20 -3.81
C GLU A 154 14.89 -10.51 -4.78
N ASN A 155 14.46 -10.26 -6.02
CA ASN A 155 15.25 -9.52 -7.00
C ASN A 155 15.47 -8.07 -6.55
N ARG A 156 14.45 -7.39 -6.04
CA ARG A 156 14.56 -6.03 -5.51
C ARG A 156 15.53 -5.95 -4.35
N PHE A 157 15.56 -6.97 -3.47
CA PHE A 157 16.52 -7.05 -2.38
C PHE A 157 17.93 -7.31 -2.88
N THR A 158 18.11 -8.23 -3.82
CA THR A 158 19.42 -8.60 -4.39
C THR A 158 20.10 -7.43 -5.11
N PHE A 159 19.31 -6.62 -5.80
CA PHE A 159 19.80 -5.47 -6.60
C PHE A 159 19.49 -4.13 -5.93
N LEU A 160 19.50 -4.10 -4.59
CA LEU A 160 19.25 -2.88 -3.84
C LEU A 160 20.26 -1.79 -4.20
N GLU A 161 19.78 -0.65 -4.60
CA GLU A 161 20.64 0.49 -4.91
C GLU A 161 21.24 1.08 -3.63
N LYS A 162 22.50 1.50 -3.72
CA LYS A 162 23.14 2.21 -2.62
C LYS A 162 22.50 3.60 -2.44
N THR A 163 21.95 3.83 -1.26
CA THR A 163 21.49 5.15 -0.84
C THR A 163 22.60 5.89 -0.05
N ASP A 164 22.42 7.18 0.23
CA ASP A 164 23.34 7.90 1.11
C ASP A 164 23.30 7.34 2.53
N ASP A 165 24.43 7.43 3.21
CA ASP A 165 24.64 6.75 4.51
C ASP A 165 23.70 7.29 5.60
N PHE A 166 23.31 8.56 5.55
CA PHE A 166 22.39 9.15 6.52
C PHE A 166 20.95 8.63 6.33
N SER A 167 20.45 8.67 5.10
CA SER A 167 19.12 8.16 4.77
C SER A 167 19.00 6.67 5.07
N TYR A 168 20.05 5.91 4.79
CA TYR A 168 20.08 4.49 5.11
C TYR A 168 20.00 4.24 6.61
N ALA A 169 20.85 4.92 7.40
CA ALA A 169 20.83 4.79 8.86
C ALA A 169 19.49 5.22 9.47
N ALA A 170 18.90 6.32 8.97
CA ALA A 170 17.60 6.80 9.43
C ALA A 170 16.47 5.79 9.10
N SER A 171 16.49 5.20 7.90
CA SER A 171 15.52 4.19 7.50
C SER A 171 15.62 2.92 8.36
N LEU A 172 16.84 2.47 8.66
CA LEU A 172 17.05 1.32 9.55
C LEU A 172 16.57 1.61 10.98
N ALA A 173 16.87 2.79 11.49
CA ALA A 173 16.41 3.19 12.83
C ALA A 173 14.88 3.25 12.92
N ALA A 174 14.19 3.70 11.86
CA ALA A 174 12.73 3.65 11.78
C ALA A 174 12.23 2.20 11.71
N ALA A 175 12.82 1.37 10.85
CA ALA A 175 12.44 -0.03 10.69
C ALA A 175 12.60 -0.86 11.99
N MET A 176 13.57 -0.51 12.84
CA MET A 176 13.73 -1.13 14.17
C MET A 176 12.52 -0.90 15.11
N GLN A 177 11.66 0.06 14.82
CA GLN A 177 10.43 0.28 15.58
C GLN A 177 9.28 -0.63 15.12
N ASP A 178 9.36 -1.15 13.90
CA ASP A 178 8.26 -1.85 13.25
C ASP A 178 8.54 -3.34 13.04
N TYR A 179 9.82 -3.73 12.98
CA TYR A 179 10.23 -5.11 12.69
C TYR A 179 11.17 -5.68 13.75
N PRO A 180 11.17 -7.01 13.95
CA PRO A 180 12.20 -7.68 14.76
C PRO A 180 13.60 -7.35 14.25
N ILE A 181 14.56 -7.22 15.18
CA ILE A 181 15.92 -6.77 14.86
C ILE A 181 16.61 -7.60 13.77
N GLU A 182 16.35 -8.90 13.74
CA GLU A 182 16.87 -9.85 12.75
C GLU A 182 16.30 -9.62 11.33
N HIS A 183 15.20 -8.87 11.21
CA HIS A 183 14.49 -8.61 9.96
C HIS A 183 14.44 -7.13 9.54
N VAL A 184 15.15 -6.27 10.25
CA VAL A 184 15.14 -4.81 9.96
C VAL A 184 15.54 -4.48 8.51
N ILE A 185 16.43 -5.28 7.91
CA ILE A 185 16.95 -5.06 6.57
C ILE A 185 16.06 -5.73 5.51
N ASP A 186 15.60 -6.96 5.77
CA ASP A 186 14.91 -7.80 4.78
C ASP A 186 13.38 -7.71 4.84
N ALA A 187 12.80 -7.24 5.95
CA ALA A 187 11.35 -7.20 6.14
C ALA A 187 10.56 -6.55 4.98
N PRO A 188 11.00 -5.42 4.37
CA PRO A 188 10.28 -4.82 3.24
C PRO A 188 10.23 -5.72 2.01
N PHE A 189 11.19 -6.65 1.87
CA PHE A 189 11.35 -7.54 0.72
C PHE A 189 10.95 -8.98 1.01
N ARG A 190 10.56 -9.26 2.25
CA ARG A 190 10.20 -10.61 2.68
C ARG A 190 8.76 -10.93 2.32
N PHE A 191 8.53 -12.10 1.76
CA PHE A 191 7.21 -12.68 1.52
C PHE A 191 7.28 -14.18 1.83
N ASP A 192 6.73 -14.56 2.98
CA ASP A 192 6.81 -15.94 3.48
C ASP A 192 5.75 -16.84 2.83
N GLY A 193 4.79 -16.24 2.09
CA GLY A 193 3.78 -16.95 1.33
C GLY A 193 2.42 -16.25 1.33
N PHE A 194 1.57 -16.72 0.46
CA PHE A 194 0.21 -16.25 0.32
C PHE A 194 -0.66 -16.66 1.52
N ASP A 195 -1.36 -15.70 2.09
CA ASP A 195 -2.31 -15.89 3.18
C ASP A 195 -3.71 -15.51 2.70
N GLN A 196 -4.49 -16.51 2.31
CA GLN A 196 -5.85 -16.34 1.79
C GLN A 196 -6.74 -15.57 2.78
N ALA A 197 -6.70 -15.94 4.05
CA ALA A 197 -7.58 -15.34 5.06
C ALA A 197 -7.25 -13.84 5.27
N ALA A 198 -5.97 -13.49 5.24
CA ALA A 198 -5.52 -12.11 5.34
C ALA A 198 -5.94 -11.29 4.12
N VAL A 199 -5.79 -11.84 2.92
CA VAL A 199 -6.22 -11.19 1.65
C VAL A 199 -7.74 -11.02 1.61
N ASP A 200 -8.50 -12.05 1.96
CA ASP A 200 -9.97 -11.98 1.99
C ASP A 200 -10.47 -10.96 3.01
N THR A 201 -9.83 -10.90 4.18
CA THR A 201 -10.13 -9.90 5.20
C THR A 201 -9.92 -8.48 4.67
N LEU A 202 -8.78 -8.21 4.04
CA LEU A 202 -8.48 -6.92 3.46
C LEU A 202 -9.46 -6.58 2.32
N LEU A 203 -9.70 -7.53 1.42
CA LEU A 203 -10.58 -7.35 0.28
C LEU A 203 -12.02 -7.04 0.70
N SER A 204 -12.48 -7.62 1.82
CA SER A 204 -13.79 -7.32 2.41
C SER A 204 -13.95 -5.86 2.87
N GLN A 205 -12.84 -5.15 3.08
CA GLN A 205 -12.78 -3.76 3.50
C GLN A 205 -12.76 -2.77 2.31
N LEU A 206 -12.52 -3.25 1.09
CA LEU A 206 -12.54 -2.40 -0.11
C LEU A 206 -13.99 -2.16 -0.58
N VAL A 207 -14.75 -1.46 0.26
CA VAL A 207 -16.18 -1.18 0.06
C VAL A 207 -16.45 0.32 0.00
N PRO A 208 -17.57 0.76 -0.61
CA PRO A 208 -17.90 2.18 -0.77
C PRO A 208 -17.92 2.96 0.55
N GLU A 209 -18.32 2.31 1.65
CA GLU A 209 -18.42 2.92 2.99
C GLU A 209 -17.05 3.29 3.57
N ARG A 210 -15.96 2.69 3.04
CA ARG A 210 -14.57 2.97 3.44
C ARG A 210 -13.79 3.77 2.39
N LEU A 211 -14.43 4.15 1.28
CA LEU A 211 -13.78 4.76 0.13
C LEU A 211 -13.83 6.30 0.20
N ASN A 212 -12.69 6.93 -0.05
CA ASN A 212 -12.60 8.33 -0.46
C ASN A 212 -12.11 8.39 -1.92
N THR A 213 -12.86 9.13 -2.75
CA THR A 213 -12.50 9.31 -4.16
C THR A 213 -11.95 10.72 -4.37
N TRP A 214 -10.78 10.81 -4.99
CA TRP A 214 -10.13 12.06 -5.32
C TRP A 214 -10.13 12.24 -6.83
N TYR A 215 -10.52 13.43 -7.27
CA TYR A 215 -10.31 13.92 -8.64
C TYR A 215 -9.34 15.10 -8.59
N ILE A 216 -8.20 14.90 -9.25
CA ILE A 216 -7.06 15.83 -9.27
C ILE A 216 -6.83 16.30 -10.70
#